data_0b0836f488bc1173cf60dc2eb83cb8bb
#
_entry.id   0b0836f488bc1173cf60dc2eb83cb8bb
#
_cell.length_a   1.000
_cell.length_b   1.000
_cell.length_c   1.000
_cell.angle_alpha   90.00
_cell.angle_beta   90.00
_cell.angle_gamma   90.00
#
_symmetry.space_group_name_H-M   'P 1'
#
loop_
_entity.id
_entity.type
_entity.pdbx_description
1 polymer ?
#
loop_
_entity_poly.entity_id
_entity_poly.type
_entity_poly.pdbx_seq_one_letter_code
_entity_poly.pdbx_strand_id
1 'polypeptide(L)'
;MNTIDTTDPEATVINVAPAKTALRHWTLAREPDGLAVLVFDKAGTTSNTLSAEALGELNHVLDRLEREKPRALLIRSGKAGGFIAGAEIDELGAIATEAGAVALVKRGWDTFERLAAVGYPTLALIRGYCLGGGLELALACRYRVAVDEPGTRLGLPEVMLGIVPGWGGIKRLPRLAGAPAALDLMLTGRTVDARKAKKLGIVDEAVPMRIMENTARGVLKALLPPRTLPLPLSLTLPPRPKSA
;
A
#
# COMPACT_ATOMS: atom_id res chain seq x y z
N MET A 1 -4.51 61.15 36.57
CA MET A 1 -5.74 60.81 35.81
C MET A 1 -5.31 60.44 34.41
N ASN A 2 -5.00 59.15 34.19
CA ASN A 2 -4.70 58.60 32.88
C ASN A 2 -5.47 57.32 32.72
N THR A 3 -6.48 57.36 31.93
CA THR A 3 -7.28 56.24 31.48
C THR A 3 -6.47 55.43 30.50
N ILE A 4 -6.28 54.15 30.80
CA ILE A 4 -5.68 53.17 29.88
C ILE A 4 -6.84 52.61 29.04
N ASP A 5 -6.75 52.84 27.75
CA ASP A 5 -7.62 52.27 26.72
C ASP A 5 -7.05 50.91 26.31
N THR A 6 -7.78 49.84 26.59
CA THR A 6 -7.46 48.47 26.17
C THR A 6 -8.37 48.09 25.01
N THR A 7 -7.98 48.42 23.83
CA THR A 7 -8.55 47.80 22.61
C THR A 7 -7.68 46.63 22.22
N ASP A 8 -8.24 45.45 22.41
CA ASP A 8 -7.69 44.16 22.02
C ASP A 8 -7.77 44.00 20.47
N PRO A 9 -6.69 43.79 19.75
CA PRO A 9 -6.78 43.49 18.31
C PRO A 9 -7.20 42.04 18.10
N GLU A 10 -8.33 41.85 17.45
CA GLU A 10 -8.81 40.58 16.93
C GLU A 10 -7.69 39.72 16.34
N ALA A 11 -7.41 38.59 16.97
CA ALA A 11 -6.57 37.56 16.45
C ALA A 11 -7.26 36.94 15.21
N THR A 12 -6.89 37.40 14.05
CA THR A 12 -7.28 36.82 12.75
C THR A 12 -6.73 35.39 12.72
N VAL A 13 -7.56 34.40 13.04
CA VAL A 13 -7.25 32.99 12.83
C VAL A 13 -7.16 32.78 11.31
N ILE A 14 -5.94 32.83 10.78
CA ILE A 14 -5.68 32.44 9.39
C ILE A 14 -5.92 30.93 9.30
N ASN A 15 -7.08 30.57 8.84
CA ASN A 15 -7.41 29.18 8.50
C ASN A 15 -6.64 28.81 7.22
N VAL A 16 -5.37 28.39 7.40
CA VAL A 16 -4.55 27.87 6.30
C VAL A 16 -5.12 26.49 5.98
N ALA A 17 -5.98 26.44 4.95
CA ALA A 17 -6.35 25.18 4.34
C ALA A 17 -5.06 24.41 3.99
N PRO A 18 -4.92 23.12 4.34
CA PRO A 18 -3.72 22.38 4.03
C PRO A 18 -3.50 22.43 2.52
N ALA A 19 -2.35 22.96 2.09
CA ALA A 19 -1.95 22.97 0.71
C ALA A 19 -2.12 21.56 0.15
N LYS A 20 -2.86 21.40 -0.95
CA LYS A 20 -2.94 20.14 -1.70
C LYS A 20 -1.54 19.86 -2.22
N THR A 21 -0.75 19.09 -1.49
CA THR A 21 0.56 18.65 -1.95
C THR A 21 0.31 17.80 -3.21
N ALA A 22 0.69 18.33 -4.36
CA ALA A 22 0.59 17.62 -5.62
C ALA A 22 1.51 16.41 -5.54
N LEU A 23 0.96 15.21 -5.67
CA LEU A 23 1.75 13.97 -5.70
C LEU A 23 2.53 13.92 -7.02
N ARG A 24 3.81 13.64 -6.93
CA ARG A 24 4.72 13.55 -8.08
C ARG A 24 4.85 12.13 -8.60
N HIS A 25 4.82 11.16 -7.68
CA HIS A 25 5.10 9.75 -7.95
C HIS A 25 3.87 8.86 -7.86
N TRP A 26 2.84 9.32 -7.17
CA TRP A 26 1.61 8.56 -6.97
C TRP A 26 0.39 9.29 -7.53
N THR A 27 -0.50 8.54 -8.13
CA THR A 27 -1.81 9.05 -8.56
C THR A 27 -2.90 8.29 -7.83
N LEU A 28 -3.79 9.00 -7.14
CA LEU A 28 -4.93 8.42 -6.44
C LEU A 28 -6.22 8.76 -7.19
N ALA A 29 -6.91 7.75 -7.69
CA ALA A 29 -8.23 7.86 -8.29
C ALA A 29 -9.30 7.24 -7.37
N ARG A 30 -10.53 7.74 -7.49
CA ARG A 30 -11.72 7.19 -6.83
C ARG A 30 -12.71 6.72 -7.87
N GLU A 31 -13.18 5.49 -7.71
CA GLU A 31 -14.23 4.95 -8.56
C GLU A 31 -15.62 5.13 -7.91
N PRO A 32 -16.69 5.18 -8.72
CA PRO A 32 -18.06 5.39 -8.22
C PRO A 32 -18.55 4.34 -7.22
N ASP A 33 -17.95 3.13 -7.26
CA ASP A 33 -18.26 2.03 -6.33
C ASP A 33 -17.54 2.14 -4.99
N GLY A 34 -16.72 3.20 -4.81
CA GLY A 34 -15.95 3.46 -3.60
C GLY A 34 -14.56 2.81 -3.56
N LEU A 35 -14.13 2.16 -4.65
CA LEU A 35 -12.76 1.67 -4.79
C LEU A 35 -11.78 2.85 -4.92
N ALA A 36 -10.71 2.84 -4.14
CA ALA A 36 -9.54 3.69 -4.34
C ALA A 36 -8.53 2.94 -5.20
N VAL A 37 -8.04 3.56 -6.26
CA VAL A 37 -6.98 3.03 -7.12
C VAL A 37 -5.77 3.93 -6.96
N LEU A 38 -4.68 3.38 -6.43
CA LEU A 38 -3.41 4.04 -6.23
C LEU A 38 -2.40 3.53 -7.25
N VAL A 39 -1.95 4.40 -8.12
CA VAL A 39 -0.98 4.07 -9.17
C VAL A 39 0.37 4.65 -8.78
N PHE A 40 1.39 3.80 -8.71
CA PHE A 40 2.77 4.21 -8.55
C PHE A 40 3.44 4.35 -9.91
N ASP A 41 3.87 5.55 -10.23
CA ASP A 41 4.57 5.90 -11.46
C ASP A 41 5.67 6.92 -11.14
N LYS A 42 6.84 6.42 -10.71
CA LYS A 42 7.96 7.27 -10.29
C LYS A 42 8.38 8.20 -11.42
N ALA A 43 8.23 9.50 -11.19
CA ALA A 43 8.55 10.51 -12.18
C ALA A 43 10.04 10.48 -12.57
N GLY A 44 10.32 10.66 -13.86
CA GLY A 44 11.69 10.76 -14.39
C GLY A 44 12.47 9.45 -14.46
N THR A 45 11.83 8.29 -14.24
CA THR A 45 12.49 6.97 -14.27
C THR A 45 11.73 5.98 -15.14
N THR A 46 12.43 4.96 -15.63
CA THR A 46 11.83 3.85 -16.39
C THR A 46 11.29 2.74 -15.49
N SER A 47 11.76 2.68 -14.25
CA SER A 47 11.35 1.69 -13.24
C SER A 47 10.88 2.37 -11.97
N ASN A 48 9.96 1.74 -11.27
CA ASN A 48 9.53 2.19 -9.95
C ASN A 48 10.53 1.74 -8.87
N THR A 49 11.10 2.71 -8.15
CA THR A 49 11.90 2.48 -6.94
C THR A 49 11.36 3.36 -5.81
N LEU A 50 11.41 2.86 -4.59
CA LEU A 50 10.88 3.55 -3.41
C LEU A 50 11.96 4.46 -2.80
N SER A 51 11.85 5.76 -3.10
CA SER A 51 12.65 6.81 -2.48
C SER A 51 11.99 7.34 -1.20
N ALA A 52 12.72 8.15 -0.45
CA ALA A 52 12.18 8.89 0.71
C ALA A 52 10.97 9.76 0.32
N GLU A 53 11.04 10.43 -0.84
CA GLU A 53 9.96 11.24 -1.39
C GLU A 53 8.73 10.37 -1.70
N ALA A 54 8.91 9.24 -2.40
CA ALA A 54 7.83 8.33 -2.74
C ALA A 54 7.13 7.73 -1.49
N LEU A 55 7.90 7.39 -0.44
CA LEU A 55 7.35 6.93 0.83
C LEU A 55 6.62 8.05 1.58
N GLY A 56 7.15 9.28 1.54
CA GLY A 56 6.49 10.47 2.09
C GLY A 56 5.13 10.73 1.43
N GLU A 57 5.07 10.68 0.10
CA GLU A 57 3.82 10.81 -0.64
C GLU A 57 2.83 9.68 -0.32
N LEU A 58 3.31 8.43 -0.20
CA LEU A 58 2.45 7.30 0.21
C LEU A 58 1.83 7.55 1.58
N ASN A 59 2.58 8.11 2.55
CA ASN A 59 2.04 8.48 3.84
C ASN A 59 0.96 9.57 3.74
N HIS A 60 1.15 10.59 2.90
CA HIS A 60 0.12 11.61 2.63
C HIS A 60 -1.15 10.99 2.01
N VAL A 61 -0.97 10.02 1.10
CA VAL A 61 -2.09 9.25 0.56
C VAL A 61 -2.81 8.47 1.66
N LEU A 62 -2.09 7.79 2.53
CA LEU A 62 -2.68 7.05 3.65
C LEU A 62 -3.43 7.97 4.61
N ASP A 63 -2.91 9.18 4.93
CA ASP A 63 -3.62 10.20 5.71
C ASP A 63 -4.96 10.59 5.08
N ARG A 64 -4.95 10.75 3.76
CA ARG A 64 -6.16 11.07 3.00
C ARG A 64 -7.15 9.90 3.04
N LEU A 65 -6.69 8.69 2.78
CA LEU A 65 -7.53 7.49 2.76
C LEU A 65 -8.10 7.13 4.14
N GLU A 66 -7.39 7.44 5.22
CA GLU A 66 -7.89 7.28 6.59
C GLU A 66 -9.11 8.16 6.87
N ARG A 67 -9.10 9.39 6.35
CA ARG A 67 -10.25 10.31 6.45
C ARG A 67 -11.39 9.91 5.51
N GLU A 68 -11.07 9.54 4.28
CA GLU A 68 -12.04 9.23 3.23
C GLU A 68 -12.65 7.83 3.34
N LYS A 69 -12.01 6.90 4.04
CA LYS A 69 -12.45 5.51 4.32
C LYS A 69 -12.97 4.82 3.05
N PRO A 70 -12.12 4.49 2.08
CA PRO A 70 -12.54 3.79 0.88
C PRO A 70 -13.13 2.42 1.22
N ARG A 71 -13.93 1.88 0.33
CA ARG A 71 -14.39 0.49 0.47
C ARG A 71 -13.26 -0.51 0.30
N ALA A 72 -12.30 -0.20 -0.56
CA ALA A 72 -11.08 -0.99 -0.78
C ALA A 72 -9.98 -0.11 -1.40
N LEU A 73 -8.74 -0.58 -1.37
CA LEU A 73 -7.59 0.04 -2.02
C LEU A 73 -6.92 -0.96 -2.96
N LEU A 74 -6.82 -0.60 -4.23
CA LEU A 74 -6.02 -1.29 -5.24
C LEU A 74 -4.73 -0.51 -5.47
N ILE A 75 -3.57 -1.14 -5.27
CA ILE A 75 -2.26 -0.56 -5.58
C ILE A 75 -1.69 -1.24 -6.82
N ARG A 76 -1.29 -0.46 -7.82
CA ARG A 76 -0.68 -0.96 -9.06
C ARG A 76 0.43 -0.05 -9.56
N SER A 77 1.23 -0.56 -10.48
CA SER A 77 2.25 0.22 -11.20
C SER A 77 1.65 0.96 -12.40
N GLY A 78 2.16 2.17 -12.66
CA GLY A 78 2.00 2.88 -13.93
C GLY A 78 3.08 2.50 -14.97
N LYS A 79 4.15 1.82 -14.55
CA LYS A 79 5.25 1.40 -15.44
C LYS A 79 4.93 0.08 -16.15
N ALA A 80 5.29 0.00 -17.44
CA ALA A 80 5.14 -1.23 -18.21
C ALA A 80 6.12 -2.34 -17.75
N GLY A 81 7.31 -1.94 -17.27
CA GLY A 81 8.42 -2.85 -16.95
C GLY A 81 8.30 -3.61 -15.64
N GLY A 82 7.41 -3.18 -14.72
CA GLY A 82 7.30 -3.88 -13.45
C GLY A 82 6.47 -3.17 -12.40
N PHE A 83 6.24 -3.86 -11.28
CA PHE A 83 5.53 -3.31 -10.14
C PHE A 83 6.42 -2.31 -9.39
N ILE A 84 7.40 -2.81 -8.63
CA ILE A 84 8.38 -2.01 -7.89
C ILE A 84 9.68 -2.81 -7.77
N ALA A 85 10.81 -2.22 -8.19
CA ALA A 85 12.12 -2.89 -8.25
C ALA A 85 12.88 -2.88 -6.90
N GLY A 86 12.36 -2.24 -5.88
CA GLY A 86 12.96 -2.15 -4.55
C GLY A 86 13.08 -0.72 -4.02
N ALA A 87 13.93 -0.55 -3.00
CA ALA A 87 14.30 0.76 -2.49
C ALA A 87 15.24 1.50 -3.46
N GLU A 88 15.34 2.82 -3.31
CA GLU A 88 16.31 3.62 -4.07
C GLU A 88 17.74 3.30 -3.61
N ILE A 89 18.55 2.73 -4.51
CA ILE A 89 19.92 2.30 -4.17
C ILE A 89 20.83 3.50 -3.87
N ASP A 90 20.63 4.61 -4.57
CA ASP A 90 21.42 5.83 -4.34
C ASP A 90 21.21 6.39 -2.93
N GLU A 91 19.97 6.30 -2.41
CA GLU A 91 19.69 6.70 -1.01
C GLU A 91 20.35 5.74 0.01
N LEU A 92 20.42 4.43 -0.32
CA LEU A 92 21.14 3.46 0.52
C LEU A 92 22.63 3.76 0.54
N GLY A 93 23.23 4.04 -0.63
CA GLY A 93 24.66 4.38 -0.76
C GLY A 93 25.07 5.69 -0.09
N ALA A 94 24.13 6.61 0.10
CA ALA A 94 24.38 7.91 0.74
C ALA A 94 24.37 7.85 2.29
N ILE A 95 24.07 6.70 2.89
CA ILE A 95 24.01 6.56 4.35
C ILE A 95 25.42 6.55 4.93
N ALA A 96 25.76 7.60 5.67
CA ALA A 96 27.08 7.74 6.31
C ALA A 96 27.07 7.47 7.83
N THR A 97 25.90 7.31 8.45
CA THR A 97 25.76 7.18 9.89
C THR A 97 24.77 6.10 10.29
N GLU A 98 24.96 5.49 11.46
CA GLU A 98 24.01 4.54 12.03
C GLU A 98 22.60 5.16 12.18
N ALA A 99 22.53 6.39 12.69
CA ALA A 99 21.25 7.10 12.82
C ALA A 99 20.54 7.29 11.48
N GLY A 100 21.27 7.55 10.40
CA GLY A 100 20.73 7.61 9.02
C GLY A 100 20.19 6.27 8.57
N ALA A 101 20.91 5.18 8.85
CA ALA A 101 20.45 3.81 8.53
C ALA A 101 19.17 3.46 9.29
N VAL A 102 19.13 3.71 10.59
CA VAL A 102 17.93 3.50 11.42
C VAL A 102 16.75 4.32 10.91
N ALA A 103 16.97 5.59 10.57
CA ALA A 103 15.91 6.47 10.05
C ALA A 103 15.33 5.98 8.71
N LEU A 104 16.19 5.48 7.81
CA LEU A 104 15.74 4.91 6.52
C LEU A 104 14.89 3.65 6.74
N VAL A 105 15.38 2.71 7.55
CA VAL A 105 14.65 1.48 7.86
C VAL A 105 13.32 1.80 8.54
N LYS A 106 13.34 2.67 9.55
CA LYS A 106 12.15 3.07 10.29
C LYS A 106 11.10 3.72 9.39
N ARG A 107 11.48 4.57 8.45
CA ARG A 107 10.57 5.23 7.52
C ARG A 107 9.76 4.22 6.70
N GLY A 108 10.41 3.26 6.07
CA GLY A 108 9.71 2.25 5.27
C GLY A 108 8.92 1.28 6.13
N TRP A 109 9.49 0.85 7.27
CA TRP A 109 8.81 -0.01 8.22
C TRP A 109 7.50 0.60 8.72
N ASP A 110 7.53 1.83 9.24
CA ASP A 110 6.36 2.52 9.77
C ASP A 110 5.30 2.73 8.68
N THR A 111 5.71 3.10 7.47
CA THR A 111 4.81 3.28 6.32
C THR A 111 4.08 1.98 5.98
N PHE A 112 4.79 0.84 5.96
CA PHE A 112 4.18 -0.44 5.60
C PHE A 112 3.41 -1.10 6.75
N GLU A 113 3.78 -0.85 8.02
CA GLU A 113 2.94 -1.23 9.16
C GLU A 113 1.62 -0.45 9.12
N ARG A 114 1.68 0.84 8.79
CA ARG A 114 0.50 1.67 8.62
C ARG A 114 -0.40 1.18 7.49
N LEU A 115 0.16 0.85 6.31
CA LEU A 115 -0.59 0.24 5.21
C LEU A 115 -1.23 -1.08 5.61
N ALA A 116 -0.54 -1.92 6.37
CA ALA A 116 -1.05 -3.21 6.82
C ALA A 116 -2.17 -3.08 7.86
N ALA A 117 -2.23 -1.96 8.59
CA ALA A 117 -3.18 -1.70 9.66
C ALA A 117 -4.51 -1.06 9.20
N VAL A 118 -4.62 -0.63 7.93
CA VAL A 118 -5.86 0.00 7.44
C VAL A 118 -7.08 -0.90 7.57
N GLY A 119 -8.22 -0.32 7.91
CA GLY A 119 -9.46 -1.06 8.21
C GLY A 119 -10.25 -1.58 7.00
N TYR A 120 -9.78 -1.33 5.77
CA TYR A 120 -10.40 -1.76 4.52
C TYR A 120 -9.50 -2.73 3.75
N PRO A 121 -10.06 -3.56 2.84
CA PRO A 121 -9.27 -4.46 2.00
C PRO A 121 -8.27 -3.71 1.14
N THR A 122 -7.02 -4.21 1.11
CA THR A 122 -5.95 -3.70 0.26
C THR A 122 -5.46 -4.82 -0.66
N LEU A 123 -5.21 -4.51 -1.93
CA LEU A 123 -4.71 -5.45 -2.91
C LEU A 123 -3.56 -4.84 -3.71
N ALA A 124 -2.44 -5.57 -3.80
CA ALA A 124 -1.35 -5.26 -4.72
C ALA A 124 -1.55 -6.05 -6.02
N LEU A 125 -1.63 -5.32 -7.15
CA LEU A 125 -1.71 -5.90 -8.49
C LEU A 125 -0.32 -5.87 -9.13
N ILE A 126 0.31 -7.05 -9.15
CA ILE A 126 1.73 -7.22 -9.47
C ILE A 126 1.90 -7.65 -10.91
N ARG A 127 2.74 -6.92 -11.64
CA ARG A 127 3.22 -7.26 -12.97
C ARG A 127 4.72 -7.03 -13.05
N GLY A 128 5.45 -7.88 -13.76
CA GLY A 128 6.90 -7.73 -13.90
C GLY A 128 7.64 -7.82 -12.56
N TYR A 129 8.67 -7.01 -12.37
CA TYR A 129 9.50 -7.08 -11.16
C TYR A 129 8.77 -6.55 -9.92
N CYS A 130 8.80 -7.36 -8.84
CA CYS A 130 8.32 -7.04 -7.50
C CYS A 130 9.39 -7.49 -6.50
N LEU A 131 10.39 -6.64 -6.26
CA LEU A 131 11.62 -7.01 -5.56
C LEU A 131 11.85 -6.16 -4.32
N GLY A 132 12.51 -6.72 -3.31
CA GLY A 132 12.92 -6.01 -2.11
C GLY A 132 11.78 -5.23 -1.47
N GLY A 133 11.99 -3.94 -1.20
CA GLY A 133 10.95 -3.05 -0.67
C GLY A 133 9.63 -3.05 -1.47
N GLY A 134 9.68 -3.38 -2.77
CA GLY A 134 8.48 -3.55 -3.60
C GLY A 134 7.66 -4.78 -3.21
N LEU A 135 8.33 -5.90 -2.92
CA LEU A 135 7.66 -7.08 -2.38
C LEU A 135 7.20 -6.82 -0.94
N GLU A 136 7.98 -6.10 -0.13
CA GLU A 136 7.61 -5.74 1.24
C GLU A 136 6.34 -4.88 1.29
N LEU A 137 6.17 -3.92 0.35
CA LEU A 137 4.93 -3.16 0.17
C LEU A 137 3.77 -4.09 -0.23
N ALA A 138 3.98 -4.98 -1.20
CA ALA A 138 2.95 -5.93 -1.62
C ALA A 138 2.54 -6.86 -0.47
N LEU A 139 3.49 -7.32 0.35
CA LEU A 139 3.24 -8.13 1.55
C LEU A 139 2.52 -7.36 2.67
N ALA A 140 2.61 -6.03 2.68
CA ALA A 140 1.83 -5.17 3.58
C ALA A 140 0.36 -5.05 3.14
N CYS A 141 0.05 -5.26 1.87
CA CYS A 141 -1.32 -5.39 1.40
C CYS A 141 -1.95 -6.70 1.89
N ARG A 142 -3.27 -6.69 2.09
CA ARG A 142 -4.00 -7.88 2.54
C ARG A 142 -4.02 -8.97 1.48
N TYR A 143 -4.13 -8.58 0.20
CA TYR A 143 -4.17 -9.50 -0.96
C TYR A 143 -3.18 -9.10 -2.05
N ARG A 144 -2.77 -10.07 -2.85
CA ARG A 144 -1.82 -9.94 -3.97
C ARG A 144 -2.28 -10.77 -5.15
N VAL A 145 -2.42 -10.12 -6.30
CA VAL A 145 -2.66 -10.78 -7.59
C VAL A 145 -1.45 -10.55 -8.45
N ALA A 146 -0.82 -11.60 -8.97
CA ALA A 146 0.33 -11.51 -9.85
C ALA A 146 -0.02 -11.93 -11.28
N VAL A 147 0.55 -11.23 -12.26
CA VAL A 147 0.42 -11.61 -13.66
C VAL A 147 1.36 -12.77 -13.97
N ASP A 148 0.80 -13.84 -14.51
CA ASP A 148 1.54 -15.02 -14.96
C ASP A 148 2.14 -14.78 -16.35
N GLU A 149 3.30 -14.14 -16.36
CA GLU A 149 4.13 -13.88 -17.55
C GLU A 149 5.62 -14.07 -17.24
N PRO A 150 6.48 -14.35 -18.22
CA PRO A 150 7.91 -14.62 -17.99
C PRO A 150 8.66 -13.51 -17.28
N GLY A 151 8.23 -12.25 -17.45
CA GLY A 151 8.83 -11.08 -16.79
C GLY A 151 8.46 -10.89 -15.34
N THR A 152 7.43 -11.60 -14.83
CA THR A 152 7.02 -11.46 -13.43
C THR A 152 7.96 -12.22 -12.52
N ARG A 153 8.64 -11.49 -11.63
CA ARG A 153 9.62 -11.99 -10.66
C ARG A 153 9.40 -11.35 -9.31
N LEU A 154 9.24 -12.19 -8.30
CA LEU A 154 9.05 -11.77 -6.92
C LEU A 154 10.20 -12.29 -6.06
N GLY A 155 10.75 -11.46 -5.17
CA GLY A 155 11.85 -11.87 -4.29
C GLY A 155 12.30 -10.77 -3.35
N LEU A 156 13.16 -11.18 -2.39
CA LEU A 156 13.81 -10.30 -1.42
C LEU A 156 15.33 -10.43 -1.60
N PRO A 157 15.92 -9.76 -2.60
CA PRO A 157 17.33 -9.92 -2.96
C PRO A 157 18.28 -9.04 -2.14
N GLU A 158 17.88 -8.52 -0.99
CA GLU A 158 18.63 -7.62 -0.14
C GLU A 158 20.01 -8.18 0.25
N VAL A 159 20.13 -9.50 0.42
CA VAL A 159 21.38 -10.19 0.71
C VAL A 159 22.46 -9.94 -0.36
N MET A 160 22.07 -9.71 -1.60
CA MET A 160 22.99 -9.39 -2.70
C MET A 160 23.66 -8.02 -2.52
N LEU A 161 23.10 -7.17 -1.66
CA LEU A 161 23.61 -5.87 -1.27
C LEU A 161 24.25 -5.89 0.14
N GLY A 162 24.38 -7.08 0.77
CA GLY A 162 24.90 -7.22 2.12
C GLY A 162 23.98 -6.72 3.23
N ILE A 163 22.68 -6.57 2.95
CA ILE A 163 21.67 -6.12 3.91
C ILE A 163 20.55 -7.16 4.03
N VAL A 164 19.57 -6.90 4.89
CA VAL A 164 18.39 -7.74 5.10
C VAL A 164 17.10 -6.96 4.77
N PRO A 165 15.98 -7.65 4.45
CA PRO A 165 14.70 -6.99 4.24
C PRO A 165 14.27 -6.20 5.49
N GLY A 166 14.31 -4.87 5.42
CA GLY A 166 14.15 -3.98 6.57
C GLY A 166 12.74 -3.42 6.76
N TRP A 167 11.87 -3.53 5.76
CA TRP A 167 10.54 -2.89 5.78
C TRP A 167 9.41 -3.87 6.06
N GLY A 168 9.73 -5.04 6.64
CA GLY A 168 8.79 -6.03 7.14
C GLY A 168 8.70 -7.31 6.33
N GLY A 169 9.52 -7.51 5.30
CA GLY A 169 9.63 -8.75 4.56
C GLY A 169 10.00 -9.93 5.46
N ILE A 170 10.98 -9.72 6.33
CA ILE A 170 11.42 -10.71 7.34
C ILE A 170 10.29 -11.13 8.29
N LYS A 171 9.32 -10.27 8.55
CA LYS A 171 8.17 -10.53 9.41
C LYS A 171 7.01 -11.19 8.65
N ARG A 172 6.73 -10.71 7.42
CA ARG A 172 5.52 -11.06 6.67
C ARG A 172 5.69 -12.28 5.78
N LEU A 173 6.83 -12.42 5.11
CA LEU A 173 7.06 -13.52 4.18
C LEU A 173 6.98 -14.90 4.87
N PRO A 174 7.60 -15.15 6.07
CA PRO A 174 7.49 -16.44 6.75
C PRO A 174 6.07 -16.82 7.18
N ARG A 175 5.22 -15.82 7.43
CA ARG A 175 3.80 -16.06 7.81
C ARG A 175 2.95 -16.53 6.63
N LEU A 176 3.35 -16.22 5.41
CA LEU A 176 2.65 -16.58 4.18
C LEU A 176 3.22 -17.86 3.56
N ALA A 177 4.54 -17.91 3.39
CA ALA A 177 5.23 -18.98 2.66
C ALA A 177 5.81 -20.09 3.56
N GLY A 178 5.75 -19.90 4.89
CA GLY A 178 6.48 -20.74 5.84
C GLY A 178 7.94 -20.35 5.95
N ALA A 179 8.57 -20.65 7.09
CA ALA A 179 9.95 -20.28 7.38
C ALA A 179 10.98 -20.85 6.38
N PRO A 180 10.90 -22.14 5.95
CA PRO A 180 11.90 -22.67 5.01
C PRO A 180 11.93 -21.93 3.68
N ALA A 181 10.77 -21.67 3.07
CA ALA A 181 10.70 -20.96 1.79
C ALA A 181 11.10 -19.48 1.92
N ALA A 182 10.72 -18.85 3.02
CA ALA A 182 11.09 -17.47 3.29
C ALA A 182 12.60 -17.30 3.49
N LEU A 183 13.22 -18.17 4.30
CA LEU A 183 14.68 -18.16 4.52
C LEU A 183 15.44 -18.42 3.22
N ASP A 184 14.98 -19.38 2.43
CA ASP A 184 15.58 -19.68 1.14
C ASP A 184 15.58 -18.43 0.22
N LEU A 185 14.46 -17.71 0.08
CA LEU A 185 14.39 -16.51 -0.74
C LEU A 185 15.25 -15.37 -0.18
N MET A 186 15.24 -15.14 1.14
CA MET A 186 15.98 -14.04 1.76
C MET A 186 17.49 -14.30 1.82
N LEU A 187 17.93 -15.53 2.06
CA LEU A 187 19.35 -15.86 2.19
C LEU A 187 20.05 -16.10 0.84
N THR A 188 19.30 -16.46 -0.20
CA THR A 188 19.88 -16.66 -1.53
C THR A 188 19.66 -15.48 -2.48
N GLY A 189 18.73 -14.57 -2.14
CA GLY A 189 18.36 -13.44 -3.01
C GLY A 189 17.67 -13.84 -4.30
N ARG A 190 17.28 -15.13 -4.45
CA ARG A 190 16.62 -15.61 -5.67
C ARG A 190 15.19 -15.13 -5.78
N THR A 191 14.68 -15.13 -7.00
CA THR A 191 13.31 -14.74 -7.31
C THR A 191 12.48 -15.96 -7.71
N VAL A 192 11.16 -15.85 -7.57
CA VAL A 192 10.18 -16.82 -8.07
C VAL A 192 9.26 -16.16 -9.07
N ASP A 193 8.72 -16.95 -10.01
CA ASP A 193 7.65 -16.53 -10.92
C ASP A 193 6.29 -16.49 -10.20
N ALA A 194 5.27 -15.99 -10.89
CA ALA A 194 3.92 -15.83 -10.33
C ALA A 194 3.28 -17.17 -9.88
N ARG A 195 3.46 -18.24 -10.67
CA ARG A 195 2.92 -19.56 -10.34
C ARG A 195 3.58 -20.16 -9.10
N LYS A 196 4.92 -20.05 -9.01
CA LYS A 196 5.65 -20.49 -7.84
C LYS A 196 5.30 -19.65 -6.61
N ALA A 197 5.16 -18.33 -6.77
CA ALA A 197 4.72 -17.43 -5.71
C ALA A 197 3.33 -17.81 -5.18
N LYS A 198 2.37 -18.17 -6.06
CA LYS A 198 1.06 -18.69 -5.65
C LYS A 198 1.18 -20.01 -4.91
N LYS A 199 1.99 -20.95 -5.40
CA LYS A 199 2.23 -22.24 -4.73
C LYS A 199 2.81 -22.10 -3.33
N LEU A 200 3.63 -21.09 -3.11
CA LEU A 200 4.25 -20.74 -1.81
C LEU A 200 3.34 -19.90 -0.92
N GLY A 201 2.17 -19.45 -1.38
CA GLY A 201 1.28 -18.56 -0.64
C GLY A 201 1.74 -17.10 -0.58
N ILE A 202 2.76 -16.73 -1.36
CA ILE A 202 3.26 -15.34 -1.44
C ILE A 202 2.23 -14.45 -2.13
N VAL A 203 1.53 -14.96 -3.16
CA VAL A 203 0.41 -14.29 -3.81
C VAL A 203 -0.84 -15.16 -3.74
N ASP A 204 -2.01 -14.53 -3.72
CA ASP A 204 -3.30 -15.21 -3.63
C ASP A 204 -3.71 -15.77 -5.00
N GLU A 205 -3.44 -15.00 -6.09
CA GLU A 205 -3.73 -15.41 -7.45
C GLU A 205 -2.56 -15.15 -8.40
N ALA A 206 -2.37 -16.08 -9.36
CA ALA A 206 -1.46 -15.93 -10.51
C ALA A 206 -2.29 -16.11 -11.78
N VAL A 207 -2.42 -15.06 -12.59
CA VAL A 207 -3.38 -15.01 -13.69
C VAL A 207 -2.79 -14.41 -14.95
N PRO A 208 -3.26 -14.81 -16.15
CA PRO A 208 -2.87 -14.15 -17.39
C PRO A 208 -3.19 -12.66 -17.39
N MET A 209 -2.36 -11.85 -18.05
CA MET A 209 -2.50 -10.40 -18.18
C MET A 209 -3.93 -9.96 -18.54
N ARG A 210 -4.56 -10.62 -19.51
CA ARG A 210 -5.88 -10.27 -20.03
C ARG A 210 -7.02 -10.27 -19.00
N ILE A 211 -6.86 -10.97 -17.87
CA ILE A 211 -7.88 -11.08 -16.83
C ILE A 211 -7.46 -10.50 -15.49
N MET A 212 -6.24 -9.94 -15.39
CA MET A 212 -5.68 -9.50 -14.12
C MET A 212 -6.53 -8.45 -13.39
N GLU A 213 -7.02 -7.43 -14.12
CA GLU A 213 -7.87 -6.37 -13.57
C GLU A 213 -9.22 -6.94 -13.09
N ASN A 214 -9.83 -7.80 -13.89
CA ASN A 214 -11.10 -8.44 -13.53
C ASN A 214 -10.95 -9.34 -12.30
N THR A 215 -9.84 -10.09 -12.22
CA THR A 215 -9.52 -10.91 -11.05
C THR A 215 -9.31 -10.06 -9.81
N ALA A 216 -8.51 -8.99 -9.90
CA ALA A 216 -8.26 -8.09 -8.77
C ALA A 216 -9.58 -7.47 -8.25
N ARG A 217 -10.43 -6.99 -9.15
CA ARG A 217 -11.76 -6.46 -8.81
C ARG A 217 -12.68 -7.52 -8.21
N GLY A 218 -12.65 -8.74 -8.75
CA GLY A 218 -13.41 -9.88 -8.23
C GLY A 218 -13.01 -10.24 -6.81
N VAL A 219 -11.69 -10.31 -6.53
CA VAL A 219 -11.15 -10.54 -5.18
C VAL A 219 -11.62 -9.44 -4.23
N LEU A 220 -11.43 -8.17 -4.58
CA LEU A 220 -11.86 -7.05 -3.73
C LEU A 220 -13.37 -7.06 -3.51
N LYS A 221 -14.17 -7.35 -4.53
CA LYS A 221 -15.64 -7.42 -4.42
C LYS A 221 -16.10 -8.53 -3.49
N ALA A 222 -15.45 -9.69 -3.51
CA ALA A 222 -15.76 -10.81 -2.62
C ALA A 222 -15.47 -10.51 -1.14
N LEU A 223 -14.56 -9.58 -0.87
CA LEU A 223 -14.14 -9.18 0.47
C LEU A 223 -14.97 -8.04 1.05
N LEU A 224 -15.72 -7.34 0.22
CA LEU A 224 -16.59 -6.27 0.67
C LEU A 224 -17.86 -6.89 1.27
N PRO A 225 -18.32 -6.40 2.45
CA PRO A 225 -19.64 -6.77 2.93
C PRO A 225 -20.68 -6.40 1.86
N PRO A 226 -21.76 -7.19 1.71
CA PRO A 226 -22.83 -6.85 0.81
C PRO A 226 -23.27 -5.42 1.08
N ARG A 227 -23.53 -4.64 0.01
CA ARG A 227 -24.11 -3.31 0.17
C ARG A 227 -25.42 -3.50 0.91
N THR A 228 -25.47 -3.12 2.18
CA THR A 228 -26.74 -2.90 2.86
C THR A 228 -27.38 -1.72 2.14
N LEU A 229 -28.31 -2.00 1.22
CA LEU A 229 -29.22 -0.99 0.75
C LEU A 229 -29.88 -0.42 2.02
N PRO A 230 -29.97 0.92 2.18
CA PRO A 230 -30.75 1.46 3.26
C PRO A 230 -32.13 0.82 3.18
N LEU A 231 -32.53 0.13 4.25
CA LEU A 231 -33.88 -0.40 4.34
C LEU A 231 -34.83 0.77 4.06
N PRO A 232 -35.80 0.61 3.14
CA PRO A 232 -36.79 1.66 2.96
C PRO A 232 -37.42 1.94 4.31
N LEU A 233 -37.48 3.20 4.71
CA LEU A 233 -37.96 3.73 6.00
C LEU A 233 -39.43 3.37 6.34
N SER A 234 -40.03 2.39 5.69
CA SER A 234 -41.46 2.06 5.78
C SER A 234 -41.80 0.64 6.26
N LEU A 235 -40.86 -0.06 6.91
CA LEU A 235 -41.20 -1.29 7.61
C LEU A 235 -41.20 -1.07 9.13
N THR A 236 -42.12 -0.24 9.62
CA THR A 236 -42.59 -0.33 11.00
C THR A 236 -43.38 -1.64 11.13
N LEU A 237 -42.78 -2.63 11.78
CA LEU A 237 -43.50 -3.84 12.14
C LEU A 237 -44.74 -3.46 13.00
N PRO A 238 -45.92 -4.01 12.73
CA PRO A 238 -47.09 -3.78 13.56
C PRO A 238 -46.81 -4.30 14.99
N PRO A 239 -47.36 -3.65 16.04
CA PRO A 239 -47.14 -4.08 17.42
C PRO A 239 -47.66 -5.52 17.60
N ARG A 240 -46.91 -6.36 18.31
CA ARG A 240 -47.29 -7.71 18.66
C ARG A 240 -48.64 -7.67 19.41
N PRO A 241 -49.62 -8.55 19.06
CA PRO A 241 -50.84 -8.66 19.87
C PRO A 241 -50.50 -9.11 21.28
N LYS A 242 -51.06 -8.45 22.27
CA LYS A 242 -50.96 -8.86 23.66
C LYS A 242 -51.67 -10.21 23.79
N SER A 243 -50.93 -11.20 24.25
CA SER A 243 -51.53 -12.49 24.67
C SER A 243 -52.50 -12.27 25.80
N ALA A 244 -53.74 -12.78 25.62
CA ALA A 244 -54.74 -12.91 26.64
C ALA A 244 -54.35 -13.98 27.67
#